data_2e84c9945500006a2ad40934ebc3a469
#
_entry.id   2e84c9945500006a2ad40934ebc3a469
#
_cell.length_a   1.000
_cell.length_b   1.000
_cell.length_c   1.000
_cell.angle_alpha   90.00
_cell.angle_beta   90.00
_cell.angle_gamma   90.00
#
_symmetry.space_group_name_H-M   'P 1'
#
loop_
_entity.id
_entity.type
_entity.pdbx_description
1 polymer ?
#
loop_
_entity_poly.entity_id
_entity_poly.type
_entity_poly.pdbx_seq_one_letter_code
_entity_poly.pdbx_strand_id
1 'polypeptide(L)'
;LYGERIEIDLNNIMYDYADNFVEVNRGIEFEDFRFELIREVAIEPSFDEATYGSAKPAELAELIVKDLKDAYARRAKSVADTVRPVMERIYEDRKEQLDSNIYFPITDGHLGYNVPVNLLKCKNSDGAEIFRVFSKVVMFTSIDDAWREHLREMDDLRQSVQNATYEQKDPLLIYKFESFGLFSKMIIKVNRDVLAILYKAYCLLYTSPSPRDLS
;
A
#
# COMPACT_ATOMS: atom_id res chain seq x y z
N LEU A 1 -17.44 11.25 5.94
CA LEU A 1 -17.80 9.98 5.29
C LEU A 1 -16.66 9.38 4.46
N TYR A 2 -15.91 10.16 3.65
CA TYR A 2 -14.81 9.62 2.81
C TYR A 2 -13.51 9.35 3.60
N GLY A 3 -13.23 10.07 4.68
CA GLY A 3 -12.05 9.87 5.52
C GLY A 3 -12.10 8.56 6.31
N GLU A 4 -13.22 8.28 6.96
CA GLU A 4 -13.47 7.06 7.72
C GLU A 4 -13.40 5.79 6.83
N ARG A 5 -13.82 5.89 5.57
CA ARG A 5 -13.82 4.78 4.64
C ARG A 5 -12.40 4.33 4.26
N ILE A 6 -11.47 5.26 4.08
CA ILE A 6 -10.07 4.93 3.76
C ILE A 6 -9.41 4.16 4.92
N GLU A 7 -9.68 4.55 6.15
CA GLU A 7 -9.15 3.85 7.33
C GLU A 7 -9.71 2.43 7.44
N ILE A 8 -10.99 2.24 7.15
CA ILE A 8 -11.61 0.91 7.11
C ILE A 8 -11.00 0.05 6.00
N ASP A 9 -10.88 0.59 4.79
CA ASP A 9 -10.34 -0.12 3.64
C ASP A 9 -8.86 -0.49 3.88
N LEU A 10 -8.06 0.41 4.44
CA LEU A 10 -6.66 0.14 4.78
C LEU A 10 -6.53 -0.90 5.91
N ASN A 11 -7.40 -0.87 6.90
CA ASN A 11 -7.44 -1.91 7.93
C ASN A 11 -7.72 -3.29 7.32
N ASN A 12 -8.70 -3.41 6.42
CA ASN A 12 -9.00 -4.67 5.75
C ASN A 12 -7.80 -5.17 4.94
N ILE A 13 -7.11 -4.28 4.21
CA ILE A 13 -5.88 -4.61 3.48
C ILE A 13 -4.80 -5.16 4.43
N MET A 14 -4.62 -4.56 5.61
CA MET A 14 -3.64 -5.02 6.60
C MET A 14 -3.98 -6.42 7.14
N TYR A 15 -5.25 -6.69 7.45
CA TYR A 15 -5.70 -8.00 7.92
C TYR A 15 -5.55 -9.06 6.84
N ASP A 16 -6.06 -8.81 5.64
CA ASP A 16 -5.97 -9.75 4.52
C ASP A 16 -4.51 -10.06 4.15
N TYR A 17 -3.64 -9.04 4.19
CA TYR A 17 -2.21 -9.24 3.97
C TYR A 17 -1.58 -10.10 5.06
N ALA A 18 -1.84 -9.80 6.33
CA ALA A 18 -1.24 -10.53 7.45
C ALA A 18 -1.68 -12.00 7.48
N ASP A 19 -2.96 -12.27 7.26
CA ASP A 19 -3.50 -13.62 7.18
C ASP A 19 -2.84 -14.40 6.04
N ASN A 20 -2.76 -13.83 4.84
CA ASN A 20 -2.10 -14.46 3.69
C ASN A 20 -0.60 -14.65 3.92
N PHE A 21 0.09 -13.65 4.49
CA PHE A 21 1.53 -13.75 4.78
C PHE A 21 1.83 -14.88 5.76
N VAL A 22 1.04 -15.02 6.82
CA VAL A 22 1.18 -16.11 7.81
C VAL A 22 0.85 -17.45 7.15
N GLU A 23 -0.20 -17.55 6.35
CA GLU A 23 -0.57 -18.79 5.67
C GLU A 23 0.56 -19.32 4.78
N VAL A 24 1.22 -18.43 4.03
CA VAL A 24 2.29 -18.79 3.08
C VAL A 24 3.62 -19.07 3.80
N ASN A 25 3.97 -18.27 4.82
CA ASN A 25 5.32 -18.27 5.39
C ASN A 25 5.42 -18.98 6.74
N ARG A 26 4.31 -19.39 7.36
CA ARG A 26 4.37 -20.14 8.61
C ARG A 26 4.94 -21.54 8.37
N GLY A 27 6.01 -21.87 9.05
CA GLY A 27 6.70 -23.16 8.95
C GLY A 27 8.13 -23.08 8.43
N ILE A 28 8.57 -21.88 8.04
CA ILE A 28 9.99 -21.59 7.82
C ILE A 28 10.65 -21.15 9.14
N GLU A 29 11.97 -21.05 9.17
CA GLU A 29 12.68 -20.54 10.35
C GLU A 29 12.32 -19.08 10.64
N PHE A 30 12.38 -18.66 11.90
CA PHE A 30 11.96 -17.32 12.33
C PHE A 30 12.76 -16.20 11.63
N GLU A 31 14.07 -16.40 11.44
CA GLU A 31 14.90 -15.40 10.72
C GLU A 31 14.49 -15.26 9.26
N ASP A 32 14.12 -16.35 8.59
CA ASP A 32 13.62 -16.29 7.20
C ASP A 32 12.23 -15.62 7.14
N PHE A 33 11.36 -15.94 8.09
CA PHE A 33 10.04 -15.29 8.21
C PHE A 33 10.17 -13.76 8.42
N ARG A 34 11.05 -13.37 9.32
CA ARG A 34 11.39 -11.97 9.60
C ARG A 34 11.94 -11.28 8.35
N PHE A 35 12.87 -11.93 7.66
CA PHE A 35 13.48 -11.40 6.43
C PHE A 35 12.43 -11.20 5.33
N GLU A 36 11.52 -12.16 5.12
CA GLU A 36 10.45 -12.03 4.14
C GLU A 36 9.53 -10.85 4.45
N LEU A 37 9.15 -10.63 5.71
CA LEU A 37 8.31 -9.50 6.11
C LEU A 37 9.02 -8.16 5.86
N ILE A 38 10.31 -8.07 6.20
CA ILE A 38 11.13 -6.88 5.91
C ILE A 38 11.23 -6.66 4.40
N ARG A 39 11.47 -7.70 3.63
CA ARG A 39 11.61 -7.65 2.17
C ARG A 39 10.33 -7.15 1.49
N GLU A 40 9.19 -7.70 1.89
CA GLU A 40 7.90 -7.34 1.28
C GLU A 40 7.45 -5.94 1.66
N VAL A 41 7.35 -5.65 2.94
CA VAL A 41 6.69 -4.43 3.45
C VAL A 41 7.60 -3.53 4.28
N ALA A 42 8.89 -3.83 4.37
CA ALA A 42 9.88 -3.05 5.13
C ALA A 42 9.51 -2.89 6.63
N ILE A 43 8.91 -3.92 7.22
CA ILE A 43 8.53 -3.94 8.64
C ILE A 43 9.26 -5.08 9.35
N GLU A 44 9.89 -4.75 10.46
CA GLU A 44 10.47 -5.72 11.36
C GLU A 44 9.42 -6.15 12.40
N PRO A 45 9.18 -7.47 12.58
CA PRO A 45 8.21 -7.93 13.57
C PRO A 45 8.63 -7.55 14.99
N SER A 46 7.68 -7.15 15.82
CA SER A 46 7.91 -6.77 17.22
C SER A 46 7.97 -7.96 18.17
N PHE A 47 7.73 -9.17 17.70
CA PHE A 47 7.73 -10.42 18.46
C PHE A 47 9.00 -11.24 18.20
N ASP A 48 9.32 -12.11 19.12
CA ASP A 48 10.51 -12.96 19.12
C ASP A 48 10.23 -14.38 18.59
N GLU A 49 11.30 -15.18 18.44
CA GLU A 49 11.24 -16.57 17.99
C GLU A 49 10.39 -17.45 18.92
N ALA A 50 10.41 -17.21 20.23
CA ALA A 50 9.62 -17.97 21.20
C ALA A 50 8.11 -17.73 20.97
N THR A 51 7.73 -16.49 20.75
CA THR A 51 6.35 -16.10 20.38
C THR A 51 5.95 -16.71 19.03
N TYR A 52 6.82 -16.63 18.03
CA TYR A 52 6.59 -17.23 16.72
C TYR A 52 6.32 -18.72 16.79
N GLY A 53 7.14 -19.45 17.56
CA GLY A 53 7.01 -20.90 17.71
C GLY A 53 5.77 -21.37 18.48
N SER A 54 5.25 -20.54 19.40
CA SER A 54 4.12 -20.89 20.27
C SER A 54 2.78 -20.34 19.83
N ALA A 55 2.74 -19.22 19.10
CA ALA A 55 1.52 -18.56 18.72
C ALA A 55 0.74 -19.31 17.61
N LYS A 56 -0.58 -19.18 17.64
CA LYS A 56 -1.44 -19.67 16.58
C LYS A 56 -1.37 -18.76 15.36
N PRO A 57 -1.75 -19.23 14.13
CA PRO A 57 -1.74 -18.42 12.92
C PRO A 57 -2.47 -17.08 13.08
N ALA A 58 -3.67 -17.10 13.62
CA ALA A 58 -4.47 -15.89 13.85
C ALA A 58 -3.81 -14.92 14.84
N GLU A 59 -3.13 -15.44 15.87
CA GLU A 59 -2.40 -14.61 16.84
C GLU A 59 -1.18 -13.94 16.19
N LEU A 60 -0.46 -14.65 15.32
CA LEU A 60 0.65 -14.09 14.54
C LEU A 60 0.15 -13.01 13.56
N ALA A 61 -0.97 -13.25 12.88
CA ALA A 61 -1.57 -12.26 12.00
C ALA A 61 -1.96 -10.98 12.75
N GLU A 62 -2.56 -11.09 13.95
CA GLU A 62 -2.88 -9.93 14.78
C GLU A 62 -1.63 -9.16 15.22
N LEU A 63 -0.53 -9.83 15.55
CA LEU A 63 0.75 -9.18 15.87
C LEU A 63 1.30 -8.42 14.67
N ILE A 64 1.26 -9.02 13.48
CA ILE A 64 1.67 -8.34 12.23
C ILE A 64 0.79 -7.13 11.95
N VAL A 65 -0.54 -7.25 12.09
CA VAL A 65 -1.46 -6.12 11.90
C VAL A 65 -1.15 -4.98 12.85
N LYS A 66 -0.82 -5.30 14.11
CA LYS A 66 -0.38 -4.28 15.07
C LYS A 66 0.88 -3.57 14.59
N ASP A 67 1.90 -4.32 14.16
CA ASP A 67 3.15 -3.76 13.66
C ASP A 67 2.93 -2.89 12.40
N LEU A 68 2.04 -3.32 11.50
CA LEU A 68 1.62 -2.56 10.33
C LEU A 68 0.96 -1.22 10.73
N LYS A 69 0.03 -1.22 11.69
CA LYS A 69 -0.64 -0.02 12.20
C LYS A 69 0.35 0.95 12.86
N ASP A 70 1.23 0.44 13.68
CA ASP A 70 2.26 1.24 14.35
C ASP A 70 3.23 1.85 13.33
N ALA A 71 3.61 1.10 12.31
CA ALA A 71 4.46 1.60 11.23
C ALA A 71 3.74 2.67 10.39
N TYR A 72 2.46 2.48 10.09
CA TYR A 72 1.64 3.48 9.39
C TYR A 72 1.61 4.81 10.16
N ALA A 73 1.32 4.75 11.48
CA ALA A 73 1.29 5.94 12.32
C ALA A 73 2.66 6.65 12.38
N ARG A 74 3.76 5.88 12.50
CA ARG A 74 5.12 6.44 12.46
C ARG A 74 5.43 7.12 11.12
N ARG A 75 5.04 6.51 9.99
CA ARG A 75 5.24 7.08 8.65
C ARG A 75 4.42 8.35 8.45
N ALA A 76 3.14 8.34 8.81
CA ALA A 76 2.28 9.51 8.73
C ALA A 76 2.86 10.70 9.51
N LYS A 77 3.33 10.46 10.73
CA LYS A 77 4.00 11.47 11.55
C LYS A 77 5.29 11.95 10.92
N SER A 78 6.15 11.06 10.44
CA SER A 78 7.42 11.41 9.80
C SER A 78 7.20 12.30 8.57
N VAL A 79 6.22 11.99 7.72
CA VAL A 79 5.86 12.83 6.57
C VAL A 79 5.37 14.20 7.02
N ALA A 80 4.45 14.25 8.00
CA ALA A 80 3.94 15.51 8.54
C ALA A 80 5.04 16.40 9.11
N ASP A 81 5.96 15.83 9.92
CA ASP A 81 7.08 16.55 10.51
C ASP A 81 8.06 17.06 9.42
N THR A 82 8.30 16.26 8.38
CA THR A 82 9.19 16.64 7.27
C THR A 82 8.64 17.80 6.45
N VAL A 83 7.32 17.82 6.20
CA VAL A 83 6.70 18.86 5.35
C VAL A 83 6.31 20.13 6.11
N ARG A 84 6.23 20.08 7.43
CA ARG A 84 5.79 21.21 8.27
C ARG A 84 6.50 22.53 7.95
N PRO A 85 7.84 22.62 7.86
CA PRO A 85 8.51 23.90 7.58
C PRO A 85 8.17 24.48 6.20
N VAL A 86 7.94 23.61 5.23
CA VAL A 86 7.53 24.02 3.88
C VAL A 86 6.08 24.50 3.88
N MET A 87 5.21 23.80 4.62
CA MET A 87 3.81 24.17 4.74
C MET A 87 3.60 25.51 5.42
N GLU A 88 4.35 25.81 6.48
CA GLU A 88 4.29 27.10 7.17
C GLU A 88 4.58 28.26 6.21
N ARG A 89 5.59 28.14 5.37
CA ARG A 89 5.90 29.15 4.32
C ARG A 89 4.76 29.28 3.31
N ILE A 90 4.23 28.17 2.81
CA ILE A 90 3.12 28.18 1.85
C ILE A 90 1.87 28.81 2.45
N TYR A 91 1.59 28.60 3.74
CA TYR A 91 0.46 29.23 4.42
C TYR A 91 0.62 30.74 4.56
N GLU A 92 1.83 31.22 4.78
CA GLU A 92 2.12 32.64 4.81
C GLU A 92 1.97 33.31 3.45
N ASP A 93 2.48 32.65 2.40
CA ASP A 93 2.43 33.17 1.03
C ASP A 93 1.01 33.12 0.41
N ARG A 94 0.18 32.17 0.82
CA ARG A 94 -1.14 31.91 0.22
C ARG A 94 -2.31 32.14 1.19
N LYS A 95 -2.20 33.07 2.11
CA LYS A 95 -3.24 33.35 3.14
C LYS A 95 -4.66 33.55 2.57
N GLU A 96 -4.76 34.11 1.36
CA GLU A 96 -6.05 34.39 0.71
C GLU A 96 -6.57 33.20 -0.14
N GLN A 97 -5.78 32.16 -0.33
CA GLN A 97 -6.09 31.02 -1.20
C GLN A 97 -5.94 29.65 -0.49
N LEU A 98 -6.24 29.60 0.79
CA LEU A 98 -6.11 28.38 1.61
C LEU A 98 -7.00 27.22 1.13
N ASP A 99 -8.05 27.49 0.38
CA ASP A 99 -8.88 26.43 -0.21
C ASP A 99 -8.36 25.90 -1.57
N SER A 100 -7.11 26.21 -1.90
CA SER A 100 -6.46 25.70 -3.09
C SER A 100 -5.79 24.33 -2.85
N ASN A 101 -5.62 23.56 -3.92
CA ASN A 101 -4.85 22.32 -3.90
C ASN A 101 -3.39 22.61 -4.27
N ILE A 102 -2.49 21.93 -3.57
CA ILE A 102 -1.07 21.87 -3.90
C ILE A 102 -0.65 20.42 -4.12
N TYR A 103 0.47 20.20 -4.81
CA TYR A 103 0.97 18.87 -5.10
C TYR A 103 2.25 18.60 -4.31
N PHE A 104 2.26 17.50 -3.57
CA PHE A 104 3.44 17.01 -2.87
C PHE A 104 4.06 15.84 -3.63
N PRO A 105 5.34 15.90 -3.99
CA PRO A 105 6.04 14.78 -4.59
C PRO A 105 6.44 13.77 -3.50
N ILE A 106 5.91 12.56 -3.60
CA ILE A 106 6.27 11.42 -2.76
C ILE A 106 6.79 10.31 -3.68
N THR A 107 7.80 9.57 -3.25
CA THR A 107 8.34 8.44 -4.01
C THR A 107 8.55 7.23 -3.10
N ASP A 108 8.46 6.04 -3.67
CA ASP A 108 8.87 4.77 -3.04
C ASP A 108 10.28 4.33 -3.48
N GLY A 109 10.97 5.20 -4.24
CA GLY A 109 12.28 4.91 -4.84
C GLY A 109 12.21 4.36 -6.27
N HIS A 110 11.03 3.95 -6.73
CA HIS A 110 10.79 3.45 -8.10
C HIS A 110 9.84 4.36 -8.87
N LEU A 111 8.74 4.77 -8.23
CA LEU A 111 7.71 5.62 -8.81
C LEU A 111 7.60 6.94 -8.04
N GLY A 112 7.28 8.01 -8.77
CA GLY A 112 6.97 9.31 -8.19
C GLY A 112 5.45 9.54 -8.20
N TYR A 113 4.92 10.00 -7.07
CA TYR A 113 3.50 10.30 -6.89
C TYR A 113 3.34 11.79 -6.64
N ASN A 114 2.53 12.47 -7.46
CA ASN A 114 2.12 13.85 -7.20
C ASN A 114 0.82 13.83 -6.41
N VAL A 115 0.90 14.04 -5.10
CA VAL A 115 -0.23 13.94 -4.18
C VAL A 115 -0.97 15.27 -4.10
N PRO A 116 -2.22 15.38 -4.59
CA PRO A 116 -3.02 16.59 -4.53
C PRO A 116 -3.60 16.78 -3.13
N VAL A 117 -3.17 17.79 -2.41
CA VAL A 117 -3.61 18.06 -1.04
C VAL A 117 -4.26 19.43 -0.94
N ASN A 118 -5.43 19.51 -0.32
CA ASN A 118 -6.06 20.78 -0.02
C ASN A 118 -5.34 21.47 1.16
N LEU A 119 -4.91 22.71 0.97
CA LEU A 119 -4.12 23.45 1.95
C LEU A 119 -4.82 23.63 3.28
N LEU A 120 -6.13 23.94 3.26
CA LEU A 120 -6.90 24.14 4.47
C LEU A 120 -7.03 22.85 5.29
N LYS A 121 -7.28 21.72 4.63
CA LYS A 121 -7.34 20.41 5.27
C LYS A 121 -5.97 20.00 5.84
N CYS A 122 -4.91 20.27 5.11
CA CYS A 122 -3.55 19.99 5.55
C CYS A 122 -3.19 20.82 6.80
N LYS A 123 -3.56 22.11 6.83
CA LYS A 123 -3.37 22.98 7.99
C LYS A 123 -4.15 22.49 9.21
N ASN A 124 -5.41 22.12 9.03
CA ASN A 124 -6.28 21.66 10.13
C ASN A 124 -5.87 20.30 10.70
N SER A 125 -5.13 19.49 9.94
CA SER A 125 -4.65 18.16 10.34
C SER A 125 -3.16 18.15 10.73
N ASP A 126 -2.52 19.32 10.84
CA ASP A 126 -1.07 19.44 11.11
C ASP A 126 -0.20 18.58 10.16
N GLY A 127 -0.61 18.52 8.87
CA GLY A 127 0.10 17.79 7.83
C GLY A 127 -0.31 16.32 7.67
N ALA A 128 -1.09 15.74 8.58
CA ALA A 128 -1.50 14.33 8.50
C ALA A 128 -2.34 14.02 7.24
N GLU A 129 -3.06 15.01 6.70
CA GLU A 129 -3.83 14.90 5.47
C GLU A 129 -2.97 14.45 4.28
N ILE A 130 -1.69 14.83 4.22
CA ILE A 130 -0.79 14.48 3.11
C ILE A 130 -0.63 12.96 3.00
N PHE A 131 -0.32 12.29 4.11
CA PHE A 131 -0.14 10.85 4.09
C PHE A 131 -1.46 10.10 3.87
N ARG A 132 -2.57 10.65 4.38
CA ARG A 132 -3.91 10.11 4.14
C ARG A 132 -4.29 10.18 2.65
N VAL A 133 -4.06 11.31 1.98
CA VAL A 133 -4.33 11.45 0.54
C VAL A 133 -3.37 10.59 -0.27
N PHE A 134 -2.09 10.51 0.14
CA PHE A 134 -1.12 9.61 -0.47
C PHE A 134 -1.58 8.16 -0.42
N SER A 135 -2.03 7.68 0.75
CA SER A 135 -2.58 6.32 0.89
C SER A 135 -3.71 6.06 -0.10
N LYS A 136 -4.61 7.03 -0.28
CA LYS A 136 -5.68 6.96 -1.26
C LYS A 136 -5.16 6.85 -2.69
N VAL A 137 -4.18 7.67 -3.07
CA VAL A 137 -3.58 7.64 -4.41
C VAL A 137 -2.94 6.28 -4.68
N VAL A 138 -2.17 5.76 -3.72
CA VAL A 138 -1.52 4.44 -3.82
C VAL A 138 -2.55 3.33 -3.99
N MET A 139 -3.61 3.31 -3.17
CA MET A 139 -4.66 2.29 -3.28
C MET A 139 -5.30 2.31 -4.68
N PHE A 140 -5.70 3.46 -5.18
CA PHE A 140 -6.30 3.57 -6.51
C PHE A 140 -5.36 3.16 -7.62
N THR A 141 -4.11 3.60 -7.59
CA THR A 141 -3.12 3.25 -8.61
C THR A 141 -2.84 1.75 -8.61
N SER A 142 -2.65 1.15 -7.42
CA SER A 142 -2.38 -0.29 -7.31
C SER A 142 -3.56 -1.15 -7.78
N ILE A 143 -4.80 -0.73 -7.45
CA ILE A 143 -6.00 -1.43 -7.93
C ILE A 143 -6.12 -1.32 -9.45
N ASP A 144 -5.94 -0.12 -10.01
CA ASP A 144 -6.08 0.11 -11.45
C ASP A 144 -5.05 -0.68 -12.27
N ASP A 145 -3.80 -0.71 -11.80
CA ASP A 145 -2.73 -1.48 -12.46
C ASP A 145 -2.99 -2.99 -12.38
N ALA A 146 -3.34 -3.49 -11.20
CA ALA A 146 -3.64 -4.91 -11.00
C ALA A 146 -4.89 -5.35 -11.77
N TRP A 147 -5.91 -4.48 -11.84
CA TRP A 147 -7.14 -4.74 -12.59
C TRP A 147 -6.88 -4.84 -14.11
N ARG A 148 -6.06 -3.95 -14.65
CA ARG A 148 -5.66 -4.03 -16.07
C ARG A 148 -4.95 -5.34 -16.40
N GLU A 149 -4.08 -5.80 -15.53
CA GLU A 149 -3.40 -7.09 -15.71
C GLU A 149 -4.37 -8.26 -15.58
N HIS A 150 -5.24 -8.23 -14.56
CA HIS A 150 -6.27 -9.25 -14.39
C HIS A 150 -7.20 -9.37 -15.61
N LEU A 151 -7.58 -8.27 -16.25
CA LEU A 151 -8.38 -8.34 -17.48
C LEU A 151 -7.65 -9.08 -18.61
N ARG A 152 -6.32 -8.88 -18.75
CA ARG A 152 -5.51 -9.63 -19.74
C ARG A 152 -5.46 -11.11 -19.41
N GLU A 153 -5.19 -11.46 -18.15
CA GLU A 153 -5.18 -12.85 -17.69
C GLU A 153 -6.55 -13.54 -17.91
N MET A 154 -7.65 -12.81 -17.71
CA MET A 154 -9.00 -13.31 -17.97
C MET A 154 -9.26 -13.53 -19.47
N ASP A 155 -8.75 -12.67 -20.35
CA ASP A 155 -8.86 -12.87 -21.80
C ASP A 155 -8.04 -14.09 -22.25
N ASP A 156 -6.84 -14.28 -21.72
CA ASP A 156 -6.00 -15.45 -21.98
C ASP A 156 -6.67 -16.73 -21.46
N LEU A 157 -7.24 -16.70 -20.26
CA LEU A 157 -8.00 -17.81 -19.71
C LEU A 157 -9.18 -18.17 -20.61
N ARG A 158 -9.94 -17.18 -21.09
CA ARG A 158 -11.08 -17.41 -21.99
C ARG A 158 -10.67 -18.11 -23.27
N GLN A 159 -9.50 -17.77 -23.84
CA GLN A 159 -8.97 -18.43 -25.03
C GLN A 159 -8.51 -19.86 -24.72
N SER A 160 -7.82 -20.08 -23.59
CA SER A 160 -7.30 -21.40 -23.21
C SER A 160 -8.40 -22.43 -22.94
N VAL A 161 -9.49 -21.99 -22.29
CA VAL A 161 -10.62 -22.85 -21.93
C VAL A 161 -11.38 -23.35 -23.18
N GLN A 162 -11.37 -22.59 -24.28
CA GLN A 162 -11.96 -23.06 -25.55
C GLN A 162 -11.28 -24.34 -26.06
N ASN A 163 -9.98 -24.54 -25.76
CA ASN A 163 -9.23 -25.71 -26.16
C ASN A 163 -9.48 -26.93 -25.24
N ALA A 164 -9.99 -26.70 -24.01
CA ALA A 164 -10.26 -27.78 -23.04
C ALA A 164 -11.39 -28.75 -23.48
N THR A 165 -12.20 -28.36 -24.46
CA THR A 165 -13.23 -29.20 -25.06
C THR A 165 -12.66 -30.50 -25.67
N TYR A 166 -11.39 -30.48 -26.11
CA TYR A 166 -10.69 -31.66 -26.64
C TYR A 166 -10.30 -32.67 -25.56
N GLU A 167 -10.26 -32.27 -24.29
CA GLU A 167 -9.87 -33.12 -23.15
C GLU A 167 -11.07 -33.72 -22.39
N GLN A 168 -12.30 -33.62 -22.92
CA GLN A 168 -13.53 -34.09 -22.27
C GLN A 168 -13.81 -33.47 -20.88
N LYS A 169 -13.26 -32.30 -20.60
CA LYS A 169 -13.51 -31.52 -19.38
C LYS A 169 -14.60 -30.49 -19.65
N ASP A 170 -15.37 -30.14 -18.60
CA ASP A 170 -16.38 -29.08 -18.69
C ASP A 170 -15.67 -27.69 -18.71
N PRO A 171 -15.70 -26.98 -19.86
CA PRO A 171 -15.02 -25.70 -20.00
C PRO A 171 -15.55 -24.62 -19.03
N LEU A 172 -16.84 -24.67 -18.70
CA LEU A 172 -17.47 -23.71 -17.80
C LEU A 172 -16.96 -23.89 -16.36
N LEU A 173 -16.80 -25.13 -15.94
CA LEU A 173 -16.30 -25.45 -14.61
C LEU A 173 -14.83 -25.00 -14.45
N ILE A 174 -14.00 -25.29 -15.45
CA ILE A 174 -12.59 -24.84 -15.47
C ILE A 174 -12.54 -23.31 -15.41
N TYR A 175 -13.30 -22.62 -16.26
CA TYR A 175 -13.33 -21.17 -16.28
C TYR A 175 -13.68 -20.57 -14.91
N LYS A 176 -14.70 -21.13 -14.22
CA LYS A 176 -15.08 -20.66 -12.88
C LYS A 176 -13.99 -20.81 -11.84
N PHE A 177 -13.31 -21.96 -11.80
CA PHE A 177 -12.25 -22.19 -10.82
C PHE A 177 -11.02 -21.34 -11.10
N GLU A 178 -10.57 -21.30 -12.35
CA GLU A 178 -9.38 -20.53 -12.73
C GLU A 178 -9.62 -19.02 -12.58
N SER A 179 -10.79 -18.50 -12.98
CA SER A 179 -11.12 -17.09 -12.81
C SER A 179 -11.16 -16.65 -11.34
N PHE A 180 -11.69 -17.51 -10.47
CA PHE A 180 -11.65 -17.26 -9.03
C PHE A 180 -10.21 -17.23 -8.51
N GLY A 181 -9.36 -18.15 -8.97
CA GLY A 181 -7.94 -18.19 -8.63
C GLY A 181 -7.19 -16.92 -9.09
N LEU A 182 -7.43 -16.46 -10.32
CA LEU A 182 -6.85 -15.23 -10.86
C LEU A 182 -7.30 -14.00 -10.05
N PHE A 183 -8.58 -13.91 -9.73
CA PHE A 183 -9.10 -12.82 -8.91
C PHE A 183 -8.49 -12.80 -7.51
N SER A 184 -8.38 -13.95 -6.85
CA SER A 184 -7.75 -14.07 -5.53
C SER A 184 -6.28 -13.63 -5.56
N LYS A 185 -5.52 -14.04 -6.58
CA LYS A 185 -4.14 -13.62 -6.78
C LYS A 185 -4.02 -12.10 -6.98
N MET A 186 -4.94 -11.51 -7.74
CA MET A 186 -5.00 -10.06 -7.92
C MET A 186 -5.20 -9.33 -6.60
N ILE A 187 -6.14 -9.76 -5.75
CA ILE A 187 -6.39 -9.14 -4.44
C ILE A 187 -5.15 -9.25 -3.53
N ILE A 188 -4.54 -10.43 -3.44
CA ILE A 188 -3.31 -10.64 -2.66
C ILE A 188 -2.21 -9.69 -3.12
N LYS A 189 -2.02 -9.58 -4.45
CA LYS A 189 -1.04 -8.67 -5.04
C LYS A 189 -1.32 -7.21 -4.68
N VAL A 190 -2.57 -6.75 -4.83
CA VAL A 190 -2.97 -5.37 -4.48
C VAL A 190 -2.67 -5.06 -3.02
N ASN A 191 -3.07 -5.94 -2.10
CA ASN A 191 -2.86 -5.74 -0.67
C ASN A 191 -1.38 -5.61 -0.33
N ARG A 192 -0.53 -6.50 -0.87
CA ARG A 192 0.92 -6.45 -0.70
C ARG A 192 1.53 -5.17 -1.29
N ASP A 193 1.19 -4.84 -2.53
CA ASP A 193 1.77 -3.72 -3.26
C ASP A 193 1.41 -2.38 -2.61
N VAL A 194 0.15 -2.21 -2.15
CA VAL A 194 -0.28 -1.04 -1.38
C VAL A 194 0.57 -0.86 -0.13
N LEU A 195 0.71 -1.89 0.69
CA LEU A 195 1.49 -1.80 1.93
C LEU A 195 2.98 -1.58 1.63
N ALA A 196 3.55 -2.29 0.65
CA ALA A 196 4.94 -2.12 0.25
C ALA A 196 5.25 -0.66 -0.15
N ILE A 197 4.39 -0.03 -0.96
CA ILE A 197 4.55 1.37 -1.37
C ILE A 197 4.44 2.30 -0.17
N LEU A 198 3.40 2.14 0.67
CA LEU A 198 3.17 3.01 1.82
C LEU A 198 4.32 2.99 2.83
N TYR A 199 4.91 1.83 3.08
CA TYR A 199 5.97 1.69 4.07
C TYR A 199 7.37 2.00 3.54
N LYS A 200 7.60 1.91 2.22
CA LYS A 200 8.88 2.27 1.57
C LYS A 200 8.92 3.73 1.12
N ALA A 201 7.77 4.40 1.01
CA ALA A 201 7.68 5.77 0.49
C ALA A 201 8.33 6.82 1.41
N TYR A 202 8.88 7.86 0.77
CA TYR A 202 9.43 9.05 1.43
C TYR A 202 9.10 10.31 0.63
N CYS A 203 8.99 11.44 1.33
CA CYS A 203 8.71 12.73 0.71
C CYS A 203 10.00 13.31 0.10
N LEU A 204 9.95 13.67 -1.19
CA LEU A 204 11.02 14.39 -1.87
C LEU A 204 10.87 15.89 -1.56
N LEU A 205 11.49 16.36 -0.51
CA LEU A 205 11.68 17.80 -0.32
C LEU A 205 12.94 18.22 -1.07
N TYR A 206 12.78 19.04 -2.11
CA TYR A 206 13.89 19.72 -2.74
C TYR A 206 14.50 20.70 -1.73
N THR A 207 15.60 20.30 -1.12
CA THR A 207 16.32 21.12 -0.13
C THR A 207 17.31 22.09 -0.75
N SER A 208 17.44 22.17 -2.08
CA SER A 208 18.22 23.21 -2.78
C SER A 208 17.84 23.24 -4.27
N PRO A 209 17.69 24.42 -4.89
CA PRO A 209 17.75 24.49 -6.35
C PRO A 209 19.13 24.02 -6.78
N SER A 210 19.17 23.10 -7.74
CA SER A 210 20.42 22.66 -8.35
C SER A 210 21.13 23.91 -8.92
N PRO A 211 22.49 24.03 -8.81
CA PRO A 211 23.22 25.13 -9.42
C PRO A 211 23.00 25.28 -10.94
N ARG A 212 22.34 24.32 -11.58
CA ARG A 212 22.01 24.36 -13.02
C ARG A 212 20.71 25.10 -13.34
N ASP A 213 19.89 25.45 -12.33
CA ASP A 213 18.63 26.19 -12.52
C ASP A 213 18.79 27.71 -12.36
N LEU A 214 20.03 28.18 -12.21
CA LEU A 214 20.42 29.60 -12.05
C LEU A 214 21.23 30.15 -13.25
N SER A 215 21.21 29.48 -14.41
CA SER A 215 21.88 29.97 -15.62
C SER A 215 20.90 30.25 -16.75
#